data_a5204ab07840cd4bd65d4d9d3b166b82
#
_entry.id   a5204ab07840cd4bd65d4d9d3b166b82
#
_cell.length_a   1.000
_cell.length_b   1.000
_cell.length_c   1.000
_cell.angle_alpha   90.00
_cell.angle_beta   90.00
_cell.angle_gamma   90.00
#
_symmetry.space_group_name_H-M   'P 1'
#
loop_
_entity.id
_entity.type
_entity.pdbx_description
1 polymer ?
#
loop_
_entity_poly.entity_id
_entity_poly.type
_entity_poly.pdbx_seq_one_letter_code
_entity_poly.pdbx_strand_id
1 'polypeptide(L)'
;DGRVPGRRGLATRQRLLDTAEFLHHVQNEFYGKFVKAIREAGYKGPLCGSPWQAPAMLPHYYNLYSDYLVGFIDRHNYFGGRSGQAQVSRPGGGYFSSGLQQVADRPFSLSEWITVYPSLHSADGPAIVAAYGLGLQGWDASYEFQSHAMDRSFADRAGWVPWGVWDADTPTQMGQYPALSRMVLGGDVKEAPVISRRRVAPADFKTGTFNFSDRIAQDGDVKSFGGAVPGEALAAGRVVVEFVDKPQPVVLPDMSAYRKGSAIISATGQLTWETADGGHIVVDTAATKGVSGFAGGRTVKVGQVTLAPASPYASIFLTSLERAEGNTPRSDLNRCRSALLTAVARSCNSGFTTYAIDGRI
;
A
#
# COMPACT_ATOMS: atom_id res chain seq x y z
N ASP A 1 -35.26 -8.33 17.33
CA ASP A 1 -34.36 -9.48 17.27
C ASP A 1 -33.03 -9.23 16.53
N GLY A 2 -32.37 -8.21 16.64
CA GLY A 2 -31.08 -7.72 16.03
C GLY A 2 -30.12 -8.69 15.33
N ARG A 3 -30.56 -9.86 14.95
CA ARG A 3 -29.78 -10.83 14.21
C ARG A 3 -29.93 -10.58 12.72
N VAL A 4 -28.87 -10.20 12.04
CA VAL A 4 -28.79 -10.20 10.59
C VAL A 4 -29.13 -11.63 10.11
N PRO A 5 -30.19 -11.81 9.30
CA PRO A 5 -30.58 -13.15 8.87
C PRO A 5 -29.47 -13.81 8.06
N GLY A 6 -29.10 -15.01 8.44
CA GLY A 6 -28.16 -15.82 7.69
C GLY A 6 -28.64 -16.14 6.28
N ARG A 7 -27.74 -16.50 5.44
CA ARG A 7 -27.67 -16.76 4.00
C ARG A 7 -28.89 -17.40 3.25
N ARG A 8 -30.13 -17.30 3.66
CA ARG A 8 -31.25 -17.98 3.00
C ARG A 8 -32.30 -17.03 2.44
N GLY A 9 -32.39 -16.94 1.10
CA GLY A 9 -33.55 -16.48 0.34
C GLY A 9 -33.47 -15.05 -0.23
N LEU A 10 -34.20 -14.79 -1.32
CA LEU A 10 -34.29 -13.50 -2.06
C LEU A 10 -34.89 -12.35 -1.21
N ALA A 11 -35.74 -12.65 -0.23
CA ALA A 11 -36.15 -11.71 0.80
C ALA A 11 -34.93 -11.11 1.55
N THR A 12 -33.80 -11.76 1.45
CA THR A 12 -32.54 -11.39 2.08
C THR A 12 -31.87 -10.20 1.40
N ARG A 13 -31.98 -10.04 0.06
CA ARG A 13 -31.31 -8.94 -0.64
C ARG A 13 -31.87 -7.57 -0.25
N GLN A 14 -33.19 -7.42 -0.28
CA GLN A 14 -33.81 -6.15 0.12
C GLN A 14 -33.51 -5.82 1.59
N ARG A 15 -33.60 -6.81 2.47
CA ARG A 15 -33.22 -6.62 3.87
C ARG A 15 -31.78 -6.20 4.07
N LEU A 16 -30.85 -6.74 3.27
CA LEU A 16 -29.45 -6.34 3.33
C LEU A 16 -29.27 -4.88 2.88
N LEU A 17 -29.97 -4.47 1.82
CA LEU A 17 -29.94 -3.09 1.34
C LEU A 17 -30.55 -2.12 2.38
N ASP A 18 -31.70 -2.47 2.94
CA ASP A 18 -32.35 -1.67 3.98
C ASP A 18 -31.48 -1.56 5.24
N THR A 19 -30.82 -2.66 5.62
CA THR A 19 -29.89 -2.67 6.75
C THR A 19 -28.67 -1.81 6.45
N ALA A 20 -28.13 -1.87 5.23
CA ALA A 20 -26.99 -1.06 4.83
C ALA A 20 -27.34 0.43 4.82
N GLU A 21 -28.49 0.79 4.26
CA GLU A 21 -28.97 2.17 4.26
C GLU A 21 -29.15 2.70 5.69
N PHE A 22 -29.74 1.90 6.56
CA PHE A 22 -29.92 2.24 7.97
C PHE A 22 -28.57 2.45 8.67
N LEU A 23 -27.64 1.50 8.54
CA LEU A 23 -26.32 1.61 9.16
C LEU A 23 -25.53 2.80 8.61
N HIS A 24 -25.61 3.04 7.31
CA HIS A 24 -24.97 4.18 6.66
C HIS A 24 -25.55 5.51 7.18
N HIS A 25 -26.87 5.60 7.35
CA HIS A 25 -27.52 6.76 7.93
C HIS A 25 -27.04 7.01 9.37
N VAL A 26 -27.06 5.98 10.23
CA VAL A 26 -26.62 6.07 11.63
C VAL A 26 -25.14 6.47 11.70
N GLN A 27 -24.29 5.89 10.87
CA GLN A 27 -22.85 6.23 10.83
C GLN A 27 -22.62 7.69 10.42
N ASN A 28 -23.31 8.16 9.38
CA ASN A 28 -23.18 9.54 8.92
C ASN A 28 -23.74 10.56 9.94
N GLU A 29 -24.83 10.23 10.62
CA GLU A 29 -25.35 11.07 11.70
C GLU A 29 -24.34 11.16 12.86
N PHE A 30 -23.76 10.03 13.25
CA PHE A 30 -22.72 9.99 14.26
C PHE A 30 -21.50 10.83 13.85
N TYR A 31 -20.94 10.61 12.66
CA TYR A 31 -19.80 11.37 12.17
C TYR A 31 -20.12 12.87 12.08
N GLY A 32 -21.30 13.24 11.58
CA GLY A 32 -21.70 14.64 11.48
C GLY A 32 -21.74 15.35 12.84
N LYS A 33 -22.23 14.67 13.87
CA LYS A 33 -22.23 15.20 15.25
C LYS A 33 -20.80 15.42 15.77
N PHE A 34 -19.89 14.47 15.55
CA PHE A 34 -18.51 14.60 16.01
C PHE A 34 -17.74 15.65 15.21
N VAL A 35 -17.85 15.67 13.89
CA VAL A 35 -17.23 16.70 13.05
C VAL A 35 -17.67 18.08 13.48
N LYS A 36 -18.99 18.27 13.70
CA LYS A 36 -19.53 19.54 14.18
C LYS A 36 -18.91 19.92 15.53
N ALA A 37 -18.93 19.04 16.52
CA ALA A 37 -18.37 19.32 17.83
C ALA A 37 -16.88 19.65 17.80
N ILE A 38 -16.09 18.94 17.00
CA ILE A 38 -14.66 19.19 16.80
C ILE A 38 -14.43 20.58 16.17
N ARG A 39 -15.22 20.94 15.16
CA ARG A 39 -15.13 22.26 14.50
C ARG A 39 -15.57 23.41 15.42
N GLU A 40 -16.61 23.20 16.21
CA GLU A 40 -17.08 24.17 17.23
C GLU A 40 -16.05 24.37 18.35
N ALA A 41 -15.27 23.33 18.68
CA ALA A 41 -14.13 23.42 19.59
C ALA A 41 -12.92 24.17 18.99
N GLY A 42 -12.99 24.59 17.73
CA GLY A 42 -11.98 25.40 17.06
C GLY A 42 -10.93 24.63 16.26
N TYR A 43 -10.98 23.28 16.18
CA TYR A 43 -10.03 22.52 15.37
C TYR A 43 -10.28 22.73 13.87
N LYS A 44 -9.24 23.13 13.15
CA LYS A 44 -9.30 23.44 11.70
C LYS A 44 -8.55 22.43 10.83
N GLY A 45 -7.84 21.49 11.43
CA GLY A 45 -7.05 20.49 10.70
C GLY A 45 -7.89 19.45 9.95
N PRO A 46 -7.26 18.56 9.21
CA PRO A 46 -7.94 17.48 8.49
C PRO A 46 -8.57 16.49 9.48
N LEU A 47 -9.68 15.87 9.05
CA LEU A 47 -10.39 14.84 9.79
C LEU A 47 -10.55 13.61 8.90
N CYS A 48 -10.56 12.43 9.49
CA CYS A 48 -10.97 11.19 8.84
C CYS A 48 -12.15 10.56 9.58
N GLY A 49 -12.87 9.69 8.90
CA GLY A 49 -13.94 8.88 9.49
C GLY A 49 -13.35 7.68 10.24
N SER A 50 -13.42 6.50 9.65
CA SER A 50 -12.85 5.28 10.22
C SER A 50 -11.76 4.70 9.33
N PRO A 51 -10.56 4.43 9.86
CA PRO A 51 -9.53 3.70 9.13
C PRO A 51 -9.86 2.20 9.01
N TRP A 52 -10.78 1.70 9.82
CA TRP A 52 -11.16 0.30 9.88
C TRP A 52 -12.49 0.04 9.17
N GLN A 53 -12.50 -0.85 8.17
CA GLN A 53 -13.71 -1.27 7.47
C GLN A 53 -14.17 -2.62 8.00
N ALA A 54 -15.48 -2.73 8.27
CA ALA A 54 -16.06 -4.00 8.59
C ALA A 54 -16.01 -4.95 7.38
N PRO A 55 -15.62 -6.23 7.56
CA PRO A 55 -15.67 -7.23 6.50
C PRO A 55 -17.11 -7.45 6.06
N ALA A 56 -17.32 -7.55 4.76
CA ALA A 56 -18.59 -7.19 4.23
C ALA A 56 -19.41 -8.28 3.58
N MET A 57 -20.66 -8.27 3.91
CA MET A 57 -21.73 -8.71 3.04
C MET A 57 -22.19 -7.59 2.06
N LEU A 58 -21.63 -6.40 2.16
CA LEU A 58 -22.03 -5.20 1.45
C LEU A 58 -20.85 -4.60 0.69
N PRO A 59 -21.11 -3.89 -0.43
CA PRO A 59 -20.06 -3.15 -1.10
C PRO A 59 -19.35 -2.20 -0.13
N HIS A 60 -18.04 -2.20 -0.13
CA HIS A 60 -17.25 -1.36 0.77
C HIS A 60 -17.42 0.15 0.53
N TYR A 61 -18.10 0.54 -0.54
CA TYR A 61 -18.36 1.94 -0.89
C TYR A 61 -19.28 2.66 0.09
N TYR A 62 -20.11 1.97 0.87
CA TYR A 62 -20.89 2.59 1.93
C TYR A 62 -19.99 3.24 2.99
N ASN A 63 -19.03 2.48 3.52
CA ASN A 63 -18.05 3.02 4.46
C ASN A 63 -17.18 4.10 3.82
N LEU A 64 -16.68 3.83 2.60
CA LEU A 64 -15.84 4.78 1.89
C LEU A 64 -16.55 6.12 1.66
N TYR A 65 -17.85 6.09 1.34
CA TYR A 65 -18.62 7.33 1.17
C TYR A 65 -18.83 8.06 2.49
N SER A 66 -19.06 7.35 3.60
CA SER A 66 -19.11 7.98 4.92
C SER A 66 -17.79 8.66 5.28
N ASP A 67 -16.66 8.02 5.02
CA ASP A 67 -15.33 8.59 5.25
C ASP A 67 -15.09 9.81 4.33
N TYR A 68 -15.51 9.71 3.07
CA TYR A 68 -15.43 10.81 2.09
C TYR A 68 -16.18 12.07 2.55
N LEU A 69 -17.35 11.91 3.19
CA LEU A 69 -18.13 13.03 3.74
C LEU A 69 -17.46 13.69 4.95
N VAL A 70 -16.60 12.96 5.66
CA VAL A 70 -15.84 13.50 6.81
C VAL A 70 -14.60 14.29 6.34
N GLY A 71 -13.81 13.71 5.42
CA GLY A 71 -12.59 14.35 4.98
C GLY A 71 -11.63 13.45 4.21
N PHE A 72 -10.40 13.26 4.72
CA PHE A 72 -9.43 12.38 4.04
C PHE A 72 -9.74 10.90 4.29
N ILE A 73 -9.25 10.07 3.40
CA ILE A 73 -9.43 8.62 3.48
C ILE A 73 -8.23 8.00 4.18
N ASP A 74 -8.49 7.23 5.21
CA ASP A 74 -7.49 6.48 5.95
C ASP A 74 -7.83 4.99 5.98
N ARG A 75 -6.80 4.12 5.96
CA ARG A 75 -6.99 2.67 5.97
C ARG A 75 -6.00 1.97 6.87
N HIS A 76 -6.50 0.91 7.53
CA HIS A 76 -5.68 -0.07 8.24
C HIS A 76 -5.75 -1.40 7.51
N ASN A 77 -4.61 -1.99 7.18
CA ASN A 77 -4.57 -3.28 6.53
C ASN A 77 -3.24 -3.97 6.75
N TYR A 78 -3.26 -5.28 6.83
CA TYR A 78 -2.11 -6.11 7.15
C TYR A 78 -1.87 -7.17 6.08
N PHE A 79 -0.74 -7.86 6.16
CA PHE A 79 -0.40 -8.99 5.30
C PHE A 79 0.41 -10.02 6.09
N GLY A 80 0.43 -11.28 5.64
CA GLY A 80 1.25 -12.32 6.27
C GLY A 80 0.52 -13.11 7.36
N GLY A 81 1.21 -13.39 8.47
CA GLY A 81 0.70 -14.23 9.53
C GLY A 81 0.57 -15.68 9.08
N ARG A 82 -0.64 -16.14 8.82
CA ARG A 82 -0.90 -17.53 8.43
C ARG A 82 -0.51 -17.88 7.00
N SER A 83 -0.40 -16.90 6.11
CA SER A 83 -0.20 -17.15 4.68
C SER A 83 1.23 -17.56 4.32
N GLY A 84 2.22 -17.15 5.10
CA GLY A 84 3.64 -17.40 4.82
C GLY A 84 4.15 -16.84 3.48
N GLN A 85 3.33 -16.07 2.75
CA GLN A 85 3.64 -15.54 1.44
C GLN A 85 4.26 -14.15 1.56
N ALA A 86 5.09 -13.78 0.58
CA ALA A 86 5.57 -12.41 0.43
C ALA A 86 4.51 -11.51 -0.19
N GLN A 87 4.44 -10.24 0.22
CA GLN A 87 3.52 -9.27 -0.37
C GLN A 87 3.79 -9.09 -1.87
N VAL A 88 5.06 -9.14 -2.26
CA VAL A 88 5.50 -9.00 -3.65
C VAL A 88 4.97 -10.10 -4.58
N SER A 89 4.58 -11.25 -4.04
CA SER A 89 3.97 -12.35 -4.82
C SER A 89 2.56 -12.04 -5.29
N ARG A 90 1.95 -10.94 -4.82
CA ARG A 90 0.57 -10.55 -5.11
C ARG A 90 0.48 -9.07 -5.48
N PRO A 91 0.75 -8.70 -6.75
CA PRO A 91 0.55 -7.32 -7.20
C PRO A 91 -0.86 -6.83 -6.87
N GLY A 92 -0.96 -5.73 -6.12
CA GLY A 92 -2.23 -5.17 -5.67
C GLY A 92 -2.98 -5.99 -4.60
N GLY A 93 -2.34 -6.98 -3.97
CA GLY A 93 -2.92 -7.74 -2.84
C GLY A 93 -2.55 -7.17 -1.47
N GLY A 94 -3.05 -7.82 -0.40
CA GLY A 94 -2.75 -7.46 0.98
C GLY A 94 -3.00 -5.99 1.30
N TYR A 95 -2.17 -5.39 2.15
CA TYR A 95 -2.33 -3.98 2.52
C TYR A 95 -2.20 -3.02 1.33
N PHE A 96 -1.48 -3.39 0.27
CA PHE A 96 -1.40 -2.56 -0.94
C PHE A 96 -2.75 -2.47 -1.67
N SER A 97 -3.64 -3.48 -1.54
CA SER A 97 -4.99 -3.45 -2.09
C SER A 97 -5.85 -2.30 -1.54
N SER A 98 -5.47 -1.72 -0.41
CA SER A 98 -6.15 -0.55 0.17
C SER A 98 -6.16 0.65 -0.77
N GLY A 99 -5.21 0.74 -1.70
CA GLY A 99 -5.19 1.74 -2.76
C GLY A 99 -6.42 1.72 -3.69
N LEU A 100 -7.14 0.60 -3.76
CA LEU A 100 -8.44 0.53 -4.47
C LEU A 100 -9.53 1.40 -3.81
N GLN A 101 -9.25 1.95 -2.63
CA GLN A 101 -10.13 2.87 -1.92
C GLN A 101 -9.64 4.33 -1.94
N GLN A 102 -8.59 4.65 -2.67
CA GLN A 102 -8.15 6.03 -2.88
C GLN A 102 -9.24 6.80 -3.64
N VAL A 103 -9.72 7.91 -3.07
CA VAL A 103 -10.72 8.78 -3.71
C VAL A 103 -10.02 9.93 -4.41
N ALA A 104 -10.42 10.24 -5.65
CA ALA A 104 -9.68 11.13 -6.55
C ALA A 104 -9.45 12.54 -6.00
N ASP A 105 -10.39 13.07 -5.20
CA ASP A 105 -10.39 14.42 -4.65
C ASP A 105 -10.21 14.46 -3.13
N ARG A 106 -9.64 13.41 -2.55
CA ARG A 106 -9.33 13.33 -1.11
C ARG A 106 -7.90 12.85 -0.90
N PRO A 107 -7.19 13.38 0.10
CA PRO A 107 -5.95 12.77 0.55
C PRO A 107 -6.20 11.32 1.01
N PHE A 108 -5.19 10.48 0.82
CA PHE A 108 -5.22 9.07 1.21
C PHE A 108 -4.06 8.73 2.14
N SER A 109 -4.36 8.04 3.24
CA SER A 109 -3.34 7.49 4.13
C SER A 109 -3.53 5.99 4.36
N LEU A 110 -2.43 5.32 4.63
CA LEU A 110 -2.38 3.95 5.15
C LEU A 110 -1.73 4.04 6.53
N SER A 111 -2.52 4.34 7.57
CA SER A 111 -2.01 4.70 8.89
C SER A 111 -1.67 3.51 9.79
N GLU A 112 -2.08 2.31 9.41
CA GLU A 112 -1.59 1.07 10.02
C GLU A 112 -1.41 -0.01 8.96
N TRP A 113 -0.20 -0.53 8.87
CA TRP A 113 0.11 -1.69 8.04
C TRP A 113 1.39 -2.36 8.54
N ILE A 114 1.50 -3.65 8.33
CA ILE A 114 2.73 -4.42 8.48
C ILE A 114 2.56 -5.79 7.83
N THR A 115 3.69 -6.46 7.55
CA THR A 115 3.71 -7.89 7.31
C THR A 115 3.76 -8.63 8.63
N VAL A 116 2.60 -9.17 9.05
CA VAL A 116 2.35 -9.76 10.37
C VAL A 116 3.17 -11.03 10.58
N TYR A 117 3.77 -11.16 11.75
CA TYR A 117 4.50 -12.37 12.15
C TYR A 117 3.53 -13.53 12.52
N PRO A 118 3.97 -14.80 12.35
CA PRO A 118 5.26 -15.21 11.80
C PRO A 118 5.25 -15.16 10.27
N SER A 119 5.94 -14.22 9.67
CA SER A 119 6.16 -14.18 8.22
C SER A 119 7.64 -14.32 7.93
N LEU A 120 7.95 -15.20 6.98
CA LEU A 120 9.32 -15.40 6.53
C LEU A 120 9.78 -14.28 5.59
N HIS A 121 8.84 -13.53 5.02
CA HIS A 121 9.08 -12.60 3.94
C HIS A 121 8.40 -11.26 4.27
N SER A 122 9.09 -10.41 5.02
CA SER A 122 8.58 -9.09 5.45
C SER A 122 9.36 -7.91 4.87
N ALA A 123 10.51 -8.16 4.22
CA ALA A 123 11.37 -7.10 3.76
C ALA A 123 10.87 -6.37 2.49
N ASP A 124 9.89 -6.92 1.78
CA ASP A 124 9.33 -6.29 0.57
C ASP A 124 8.29 -5.20 0.90
N GLY A 125 7.66 -5.28 2.07
CA GLY A 125 6.59 -4.37 2.47
C GLY A 125 6.96 -2.90 2.46
N PRO A 126 7.99 -2.46 3.21
CA PRO A 126 8.40 -1.07 3.22
C PRO A 126 8.72 -0.52 1.82
N ALA A 127 9.37 -1.34 0.98
CA ALA A 127 9.71 -0.97 -0.39
C ALA A 127 8.46 -0.79 -1.27
N ILE A 128 7.47 -1.68 -1.16
CA ILE A 128 6.20 -1.60 -1.89
C ILE A 128 5.43 -0.34 -1.48
N VAL A 129 5.29 -0.11 -0.18
CA VAL A 129 4.55 1.08 0.32
C VAL A 129 5.25 2.37 -0.10
N ALA A 130 6.58 2.44 0.02
CA ALA A 130 7.33 3.63 -0.35
C ALA A 130 7.30 3.90 -1.86
N ALA A 131 7.62 2.90 -2.69
CA ALA A 131 7.74 3.10 -4.14
C ALA A 131 6.39 3.15 -4.84
N TYR A 132 5.49 2.21 -4.52
CA TYR A 132 4.19 2.11 -5.19
C TYR A 132 3.10 2.91 -4.47
N GLY A 133 3.03 2.88 -3.13
CA GLY A 133 2.04 3.62 -2.37
C GLY A 133 2.30 5.13 -2.40
N LEU A 134 3.34 5.58 -1.69
CA LEU A 134 3.67 7.00 -1.56
C LEU A 134 4.19 7.60 -2.88
N GLY A 135 4.91 6.80 -3.68
CA GLY A 135 5.43 7.24 -4.97
C GLY A 135 4.37 7.17 -6.08
N LEU A 136 4.16 5.99 -6.66
CA LEU A 136 3.36 5.79 -7.87
C LEU A 136 1.89 6.17 -7.71
N GLN A 137 1.25 5.75 -6.59
CA GLN A 137 -0.15 6.03 -6.29
C GLN A 137 -0.37 7.43 -5.73
N GLY A 138 0.69 8.09 -5.25
CA GLY A 138 0.61 9.42 -4.65
C GLY A 138 -0.15 9.44 -3.31
N TRP A 139 0.02 8.41 -2.47
CA TRP A 139 -0.54 8.43 -1.12
C TRP A 139 0.12 9.54 -0.30
N ASP A 140 -0.65 10.21 0.55
CA ASP A 140 -0.18 11.37 1.30
C ASP A 140 0.55 10.99 2.59
N ALA A 141 0.21 9.84 3.18
CA ALA A 141 0.84 9.37 4.41
C ALA A 141 0.82 7.84 4.54
N SER A 142 1.79 7.33 5.29
CA SER A 142 1.85 5.90 5.64
C SER A 142 2.61 5.72 6.94
N TYR A 143 2.08 4.85 7.83
CA TYR A 143 2.70 4.53 9.12
C TYR A 143 2.72 3.02 9.31
N GLU A 144 3.91 2.46 9.46
CA GLU A 144 4.06 1.03 9.77
C GLU A 144 3.72 0.77 11.24
N PHE A 145 2.86 -0.18 11.49
CA PHE A 145 2.37 -0.50 12.83
C PHE A 145 3.01 -1.81 13.34
N GLN A 146 3.83 -1.76 14.40
CA GLN A 146 4.20 -0.59 15.15
C GLN A 146 5.62 -0.71 15.72
N SER A 147 6.18 0.42 16.13
CA SER A 147 7.39 0.45 16.95
C SER A 147 7.03 0.34 18.43
N HIS A 148 7.76 -0.51 19.16
CA HIS A 148 7.62 -0.68 20.62
C HIS A 148 8.71 0.05 21.40
N ALA A 149 9.47 0.92 20.75
CA ALA A 149 10.72 1.46 21.25
C ALA A 149 10.58 2.41 22.46
N MET A 150 9.38 2.80 22.85
CA MET A 150 9.18 3.82 23.88
C MET A 150 9.66 3.42 25.29
N ASP A 151 9.69 2.13 25.61
CA ASP A 151 9.99 1.61 26.94
C ASP A 151 11.16 0.63 26.99
N ARG A 152 11.72 0.28 25.82
CA ARG A 152 12.81 -0.71 25.72
C ARG A 152 13.84 -0.27 24.70
N SER A 153 15.11 -0.37 25.06
CA SER A 153 16.17 -0.01 24.14
C SER A 153 16.18 -0.99 22.97
N PHE A 154 16.44 -0.48 21.79
CA PHE A 154 16.66 -1.29 20.59
C PHE A 154 17.76 -2.35 20.80
N ALA A 155 18.76 -2.02 21.65
CA ALA A 155 19.84 -2.91 22.03
C ALA A 155 19.38 -4.15 22.79
N ASP A 156 18.33 -4.04 23.62
CA ASP A 156 17.83 -5.16 24.43
C ASP A 156 17.19 -6.27 23.58
N ARG A 157 16.80 -5.94 22.37
CA ARG A 157 16.10 -6.87 21.48
C ARG A 157 16.97 -7.38 20.34
N ALA A 158 18.09 -6.71 20.09
CA ALA A 158 18.93 -6.95 18.91
C ALA A 158 18.14 -7.01 17.58
N GLY A 159 16.91 -6.52 17.58
CA GLY A 159 16.00 -6.56 16.43
C GLY A 159 15.67 -7.98 15.94
N TRP A 160 15.92 -9.00 16.75
CA TRP A 160 15.97 -10.37 16.26
C TRP A 160 14.67 -11.16 16.45
N VAL A 161 14.02 -11.00 17.59
CA VAL A 161 12.76 -11.68 17.88
C VAL A 161 11.66 -10.63 18.03
N PRO A 162 10.62 -10.67 17.16
CA PRO A 162 9.49 -9.77 17.28
C PRO A 162 8.81 -9.94 18.64
N TRP A 163 8.43 -8.83 19.25
CA TRP A 163 7.69 -8.83 20.52
C TRP A 163 6.23 -9.26 20.37
N GLY A 164 5.76 -9.27 19.16
CA GLY A 164 4.42 -9.64 18.83
C GLY A 164 4.26 -9.77 17.33
N VAL A 165 3.04 -9.92 16.89
CA VAL A 165 2.73 -10.07 15.48
C VAL A 165 2.85 -8.76 14.69
N TRP A 166 2.85 -7.61 15.38
CA TRP A 166 2.98 -6.27 14.80
C TRP A 166 4.25 -5.57 15.29
N ASP A 167 5.41 -6.09 14.96
CA ASP A 167 6.67 -5.51 15.39
C ASP A 167 7.50 -5.05 14.18
N ALA A 168 7.49 -3.73 13.94
CA ALA A 168 8.26 -3.09 12.89
C ALA A 168 9.75 -2.92 13.26
N ASP A 169 10.10 -3.03 14.54
CA ASP A 169 11.46 -2.83 15.07
C ASP A 169 12.40 -4.00 14.72
N THR A 170 12.29 -4.50 13.50
CA THR A 170 13.13 -5.57 12.97
C THR A 170 14.07 -5.05 11.90
N PRO A 171 15.29 -5.58 11.79
CA PRO A 171 16.25 -5.15 10.77
C PRO A 171 15.71 -5.28 9.34
N THR A 172 14.88 -6.28 9.09
CA THR A 172 14.28 -6.53 7.78
C THR A 172 13.27 -5.47 7.35
N GLN A 173 12.67 -4.76 8.29
CA GLN A 173 11.74 -3.66 8.04
C GLN A 173 12.44 -2.32 8.25
N MET A 174 12.85 -1.99 9.46
CA MET A 174 13.45 -0.69 9.80
C MET A 174 14.76 -0.40 9.06
N GLY A 175 15.57 -1.41 8.75
CA GLY A 175 16.87 -1.24 8.09
C GLY A 175 16.79 -0.63 6.69
N GLN A 176 15.64 -0.59 6.06
CA GLN A 176 15.43 -0.03 4.72
C GLN A 176 15.07 1.46 4.74
N TYR A 177 14.48 1.94 5.82
CA TYR A 177 13.92 3.30 5.90
C TYR A 177 14.91 4.42 5.59
N PRO A 178 16.22 4.34 5.93
CA PRO A 178 17.15 5.40 5.54
C PRO A 178 17.16 5.69 4.03
N ALA A 179 17.14 4.65 3.18
CA ALA A 179 17.08 4.83 1.72
C ALA A 179 15.66 5.15 1.25
N LEU A 180 14.66 4.43 1.75
CA LEU A 180 13.27 4.61 1.34
C LEU A 180 12.74 6.00 1.71
N SER A 181 13.06 6.51 2.91
CA SER A 181 12.67 7.86 3.31
C SER A 181 13.29 8.92 2.41
N ARG A 182 14.56 8.74 2.01
CA ARG A 182 15.18 9.67 1.06
C ARG A 182 14.51 9.62 -0.31
N MET A 183 14.16 8.43 -0.79
CA MET A 183 13.44 8.23 -2.05
C MET A 183 12.09 8.98 -2.04
N VAL A 184 11.33 8.81 -0.96
CA VAL A 184 10.01 9.45 -0.80
C VAL A 184 10.14 10.96 -0.64
N LEU A 185 10.97 11.44 0.30
CA LEU A 185 11.18 12.87 0.54
C LEU A 185 11.86 13.59 -0.63
N GLY A 186 12.62 12.87 -1.43
CA GLY A 186 13.22 13.38 -2.67
C GLY A 186 12.27 13.41 -3.86
N GLY A 187 11.09 12.79 -3.78
CA GLY A 187 10.18 12.65 -4.90
C GLY A 187 10.77 11.86 -6.07
N ASP A 188 11.61 10.86 -5.77
CA ASP A 188 12.36 10.12 -6.79
C ASP A 188 11.44 9.32 -7.70
N VAL A 189 10.41 8.68 -7.12
CA VAL A 189 9.33 8.01 -7.86
C VAL A 189 8.24 9.03 -8.13
N LYS A 190 7.91 9.20 -9.41
CA LYS A 190 6.86 10.12 -9.84
C LYS A 190 5.48 9.49 -9.68
N GLU A 191 4.54 10.30 -9.26
CA GLU A 191 3.13 9.95 -9.29
C GLU A 191 2.70 9.64 -10.72
N ALA A 192 1.97 8.53 -10.89
CA ALA A 192 1.50 8.10 -12.20
C ALA A 192 0.23 8.85 -12.64
N PRO A 193 -0.06 8.88 -13.95
CA PRO A 193 -1.38 9.27 -14.41
C PRO A 193 -2.45 8.31 -13.89
N VAL A 194 -3.68 8.80 -13.73
CA VAL A 194 -4.83 7.96 -13.38
C VAL A 194 -5.20 7.07 -14.56
N ILE A 195 -5.04 5.77 -14.40
CA ILE A 195 -5.32 4.76 -15.43
C ILE A 195 -6.66 4.04 -15.22
N SER A 196 -7.24 4.16 -14.02
CA SER A 196 -8.53 3.54 -13.70
C SER A 196 -9.36 4.46 -12.81
N ARG A 197 -10.67 4.51 -13.09
CA ARG A 197 -11.66 5.31 -12.36
C ARG A 197 -12.88 4.44 -12.04
N ARG A 198 -13.03 4.09 -10.76
CA ARG A 198 -14.24 3.43 -10.27
C ARG A 198 -15.25 4.51 -9.89
N ARG A 199 -16.18 4.79 -10.81
CA ARG A 199 -17.24 5.78 -10.59
C ARG A 199 -18.36 5.18 -9.78
N VAL A 200 -18.77 5.87 -8.74
CA VAL A 200 -19.75 5.41 -7.74
C VAL A 200 -20.77 6.52 -7.52
N ALA A 201 -22.03 6.26 -7.86
CA ALA A 201 -23.12 7.16 -7.54
C ALA A 201 -23.75 6.73 -6.21
N PRO A 202 -23.80 7.58 -5.17
CA PRO A 202 -24.42 7.21 -3.89
C PRO A 202 -25.89 6.82 -4.01
N ALA A 203 -26.61 7.34 -5.04
CA ALA A 203 -27.97 6.92 -5.34
C ALA A 203 -28.08 5.41 -5.66
N ASP A 204 -27.03 4.80 -6.18
CA ASP A 204 -27.00 3.37 -6.49
C ASP A 204 -26.96 2.48 -5.25
N PHE A 205 -26.62 3.03 -4.08
CA PHE A 205 -26.62 2.30 -2.81
C PHE A 205 -28.00 1.73 -2.49
N LYS A 206 -29.07 2.51 -2.76
CA LYS A 206 -30.46 2.14 -2.49
C LYS A 206 -31.01 1.11 -3.46
N THR A 207 -30.55 1.14 -4.70
CA THR A 207 -31.07 0.27 -5.77
C THR A 207 -30.39 -1.09 -5.81
N GLY A 208 -29.27 -1.24 -5.14
CA GLY A 208 -28.46 -2.46 -5.15
C GLY A 208 -27.90 -2.79 -6.54
N THR A 209 -27.73 -1.77 -7.37
CA THR A 209 -27.10 -1.90 -8.71
C THR A 209 -25.61 -2.16 -8.60
N PHE A 210 -25.01 -1.94 -7.41
CA PHE A 210 -23.63 -2.34 -7.16
C PHE A 210 -23.43 -3.84 -7.29
N ASN A 211 -22.36 -4.21 -7.95
CA ASN A 211 -21.89 -5.57 -7.91
C ASN A 211 -21.38 -5.88 -6.50
N PHE A 212 -22.02 -6.87 -5.84
CA PHE A 212 -21.57 -7.35 -4.54
C PHE A 212 -20.17 -8.00 -4.55
N SER A 213 -19.53 -8.11 -5.73
CA SER A 213 -18.14 -8.51 -5.85
C SER A 213 -17.15 -7.41 -5.41
N ASP A 214 -17.58 -6.14 -5.41
CA ASP A 214 -16.81 -5.01 -4.86
C ASP A 214 -16.81 -5.11 -3.32
N ARG A 215 -16.06 -6.02 -2.78
CA ARG A 215 -16.07 -6.38 -1.35
C ARG A 215 -14.67 -6.50 -0.77
N ILE A 216 -14.61 -6.58 0.55
CA ILE A 216 -13.41 -6.88 1.31
C ILE A 216 -13.43 -8.36 1.65
N ALA A 217 -12.41 -9.10 1.24
CA ALA A 217 -12.11 -10.40 1.83
C ALA A 217 -11.20 -10.18 3.05
N GLN A 218 -11.50 -10.84 4.16
CA GLN A 218 -10.73 -10.71 5.40
C GLN A 218 -10.42 -12.09 5.99
N ASP A 219 -9.16 -12.25 6.41
CA ASP A 219 -8.71 -13.38 7.21
C ASP A 219 -7.88 -12.82 8.39
N GLY A 220 -8.44 -12.86 9.58
CA GLY A 220 -7.89 -12.18 10.74
C GLY A 220 -7.79 -10.67 10.48
N ASP A 221 -6.58 -10.10 10.62
CA ASP A 221 -6.31 -8.69 10.37
C ASP A 221 -5.96 -8.39 8.91
N VAL A 222 -5.75 -9.43 8.09
CA VAL A 222 -5.41 -9.30 6.67
C VAL A 222 -6.66 -9.06 5.86
N LYS A 223 -6.70 -7.97 5.12
CA LYS A 223 -7.78 -7.63 4.20
C LYS A 223 -7.29 -7.64 2.76
N SER A 224 -8.19 -7.97 1.85
CA SER A 224 -7.99 -7.81 0.42
C SER A 224 -9.20 -7.11 -0.17
N PHE A 225 -9.00 -5.90 -0.65
CA PHE A 225 -10.00 -5.17 -1.39
C PHE A 225 -10.04 -5.70 -2.82
N GLY A 226 -11.23 -5.88 -3.33
CA GLY A 226 -11.44 -6.38 -4.69
C GLY A 226 -12.69 -5.82 -5.30
N GLY A 227 -12.85 -5.98 -6.61
CA GLY A 227 -14.01 -5.48 -7.34
C GLY A 227 -13.82 -5.51 -8.84
N ALA A 228 -14.48 -4.58 -9.51
CA ALA A 228 -14.43 -4.44 -10.97
C ALA A 228 -13.03 -4.07 -11.49
N VAL A 229 -12.25 -3.32 -10.68
CA VAL A 229 -10.88 -2.92 -11.03
C VAL A 229 -9.92 -4.02 -10.58
N PRO A 230 -9.07 -4.55 -11.48
CA PRO A 230 -8.08 -5.55 -11.09
C PRO A 230 -7.04 -4.93 -10.14
N GLY A 231 -6.74 -5.62 -9.02
CA GLY A 231 -5.79 -5.11 -8.01
C GLY A 231 -4.41 -4.82 -8.58
N GLU A 232 -3.95 -5.61 -9.55
CA GLU A 232 -2.65 -5.42 -10.22
C GLU A 232 -2.53 -4.07 -10.97
N ALA A 233 -3.63 -3.39 -11.25
CA ALA A 233 -3.61 -2.04 -11.81
C ALA A 233 -2.88 -1.05 -10.89
N LEU A 234 -2.88 -1.29 -9.58
CA LEU A 234 -2.13 -0.49 -8.62
C LEU A 234 -0.61 -0.51 -8.87
N ALA A 235 -0.09 -1.59 -9.47
CA ALA A 235 1.32 -1.68 -9.84
C ALA A 235 1.64 -0.96 -11.17
N ALA A 236 0.62 -0.67 -11.97
CA ALA A 236 0.78 -0.03 -13.28
C ALA A 236 0.62 1.49 -13.24
N GLY A 237 -0.36 2.01 -12.51
CA GLY A 237 -0.62 3.44 -12.43
C GLY A 237 -1.68 3.76 -11.38
N ARG A 238 -2.06 5.03 -11.26
CA ARG A 238 -3.04 5.45 -10.25
C ARG A 238 -4.42 4.87 -10.51
N VAL A 239 -5.00 4.34 -9.45
CA VAL A 239 -6.36 3.82 -9.41
C VAL A 239 -7.16 4.65 -8.41
N VAL A 240 -8.30 5.18 -8.83
CA VAL A 240 -9.10 6.05 -7.96
C VAL A 240 -10.57 5.68 -7.99
N VAL A 241 -11.25 5.97 -6.88
CA VAL A 241 -12.70 6.03 -6.80
C VAL A 241 -13.13 7.48 -7.04
N GLU A 242 -14.20 7.68 -7.81
CA GLU A 242 -14.85 8.97 -7.98
C GLU A 242 -16.30 8.85 -7.54
N PHE A 243 -16.71 9.65 -6.56
CA PHE A 243 -18.13 9.80 -6.25
C PHE A 243 -18.76 10.77 -7.23
N VAL A 244 -19.83 10.33 -7.88
CA VAL A 244 -20.51 11.06 -8.98
C VAL A 244 -22.01 11.18 -8.70
N ASP A 245 -22.65 12.23 -9.22
CA ASP A 245 -24.09 12.46 -8.97
C ASP A 245 -24.99 11.45 -9.67
N LYS A 246 -24.54 10.93 -10.82
CA LYS A 246 -25.29 9.98 -11.64
C LYS A 246 -24.41 8.80 -12.03
N PRO A 247 -24.99 7.60 -12.18
CA PRO A 247 -24.25 6.43 -12.62
C PRO A 247 -23.46 6.68 -13.91
N GLN A 248 -22.20 6.28 -13.89
CA GLN A 248 -21.28 6.39 -15.02
C GLN A 248 -20.48 5.09 -15.16
N PRO A 249 -20.03 4.75 -16.39
CA PRO A 249 -19.20 3.58 -16.61
C PRO A 249 -17.90 3.62 -15.81
N VAL A 250 -17.44 2.45 -15.37
CA VAL A 250 -16.11 2.26 -14.83
C VAL A 250 -15.09 2.43 -15.96
N VAL A 251 -14.02 3.17 -15.72
CA VAL A 251 -12.87 3.20 -16.60
C VAL A 251 -11.88 2.14 -16.12
N LEU A 252 -11.79 1.05 -16.89
CA LEU A 252 -10.83 -0.02 -16.61
C LEU A 252 -9.54 0.22 -17.39
N PRO A 253 -8.37 -0.11 -16.81
CA PRO A 253 -7.12 0.00 -17.54
C PRO A 253 -6.97 -1.14 -18.54
N ASP A 254 -6.39 -0.86 -19.69
CA ASP A 254 -5.85 -1.91 -20.54
C ASP A 254 -4.52 -2.40 -19.96
N MET A 255 -4.58 -3.48 -19.19
CA MET A 255 -3.39 -4.03 -18.54
C MET A 255 -2.37 -4.59 -19.54
N SER A 256 -2.75 -4.86 -20.80
CA SER A 256 -1.81 -5.33 -21.82
C SER A 256 -0.77 -4.27 -22.16
N ALA A 257 -1.12 -2.98 -22.04
CA ALA A 257 -0.21 -1.86 -22.24
C ALA A 257 0.93 -1.78 -21.20
N TYR A 258 0.71 -2.38 -20.02
CA TYR A 258 1.66 -2.36 -18.89
C TYR A 258 2.38 -3.70 -18.69
N ARG A 259 1.98 -4.75 -19.40
CA ARG A 259 2.59 -6.08 -19.26
C ARG A 259 3.69 -6.32 -20.30
N LYS A 260 4.81 -6.86 -19.83
CA LYS A 260 5.90 -7.36 -20.67
C LYS A 260 6.32 -8.74 -20.13
N GLY A 261 5.77 -9.79 -20.71
CA GLY A 261 5.92 -11.15 -20.17
C GLY A 261 5.27 -11.24 -18.78
N SER A 262 6.03 -11.67 -17.79
CA SER A 262 5.61 -11.73 -16.37
C SER A 262 5.71 -10.40 -15.63
N ALA A 263 6.33 -9.38 -16.22
CA ALA A 263 6.52 -8.09 -15.59
C ALA A 263 5.33 -7.13 -15.83
N ILE A 264 5.01 -6.34 -14.78
CA ILE A 264 4.14 -5.17 -14.88
C ILE A 264 5.05 -3.94 -14.79
N ILE A 265 5.04 -3.11 -15.83
CA ILE A 265 5.84 -1.88 -15.90
C ILE A 265 4.93 -0.71 -15.58
N SER A 266 5.31 0.15 -14.64
CA SER A 266 4.52 1.32 -14.30
C SER A 266 4.41 2.31 -15.46
N ALA A 267 3.33 3.09 -15.50
CA ALA A 267 3.10 4.13 -16.49
C ALA A 267 4.21 5.21 -16.49
N THR A 268 4.95 5.35 -15.39
CA THR A 268 6.12 6.24 -15.30
C THR A 268 7.39 5.63 -15.86
N GLY A 269 7.40 4.32 -16.12
CA GLY A 269 8.59 3.57 -16.53
C GLY A 269 9.64 3.38 -15.44
N GLN A 270 9.42 3.89 -14.23
CA GLN A 270 10.39 3.88 -13.13
C GLN A 270 10.32 2.62 -12.26
N LEU A 271 9.19 1.91 -12.30
CA LEU A 271 8.96 0.73 -11.47
C LEU A 271 8.62 -0.48 -12.34
N THR A 272 9.14 -1.63 -11.94
CA THR A 272 8.80 -2.92 -12.54
C THR A 272 8.41 -3.88 -11.42
N TRP A 273 7.28 -4.56 -11.60
CA TRP A 273 6.84 -5.64 -10.71
C TRP A 273 6.88 -6.95 -11.47
N GLU A 274 7.92 -7.75 -11.21
CA GLU A 274 8.06 -9.09 -11.76
C GLU A 274 7.20 -10.07 -10.95
N THR A 275 6.40 -10.89 -11.64
CA THR A 275 5.48 -11.83 -10.98
C THR A 275 5.97 -13.28 -11.02
N ALA A 276 6.99 -13.58 -11.81
CA ALA A 276 7.58 -14.92 -11.88
C ALA A 276 8.42 -15.22 -10.63
N ASP A 277 8.60 -16.51 -10.34
CA ASP A 277 9.50 -17.06 -9.32
C ASP A 277 9.35 -16.42 -7.92
N GLY A 278 8.13 -16.22 -7.48
CA GLY A 278 7.80 -15.63 -6.19
C GLY A 278 7.67 -14.11 -6.20
N GLY A 279 8.14 -13.46 -7.25
CA GLY A 279 8.01 -12.03 -7.48
C GLY A 279 9.13 -11.18 -6.89
N HIS A 280 9.41 -10.07 -7.53
CA HIS A 280 10.24 -8.99 -7.00
C HIS A 280 9.88 -7.66 -7.68
N ILE A 281 10.19 -6.57 -7.01
CA ILE A 281 10.06 -5.23 -7.58
C ILE A 281 11.42 -4.65 -7.90
N VAL A 282 11.47 -3.82 -8.93
CA VAL A 282 12.65 -3.03 -9.31
C VAL A 282 12.28 -1.56 -9.29
N VAL A 283 13.11 -0.75 -8.68
CA VAL A 283 13.01 0.71 -8.67
C VAL A 283 14.15 1.27 -9.50
N ASP A 284 13.84 1.98 -10.57
CA ASP A 284 14.79 2.60 -11.50
C ASP A 284 14.48 4.08 -11.69
N THR A 285 14.95 4.90 -10.76
CA THR A 285 14.83 6.37 -10.85
C THR A 285 16.21 6.99 -11.08
N ALA A 286 16.29 8.29 -11.34
CA ALA A 286 17.58 8.97 -11.42
C ALA A 286 18.37 8.82 -10.12
N ALA A 287 17.75 9.09 -8.97
CA ALA A 287 18.44 9.21 -7.69
C ALA A 287 18.36 7.94 -6.80
N THR A 288 17.52 6.98 -7.13
CA THR A 288 17.38 5.73 -6.37
C THR A 288 17.27 4.53 -7.31
N LYS A 289 18.05 3.49 -7.02
CA LYS A 289 18.03 2.18 -7.69
C LYS A 289 17.80 1.11 -6.62
N GLY A 290 16.94 0.15 -6.90
CA GLY A 290 16.67 -0.89 -5.92
C GLY A 290 16.00 -2.13 -6.48
N VAL A 291 16.08 -3.20 -5.69
CA VAL A 291 15.35 -4.46 -5.90
C VAL A 291 14.85 -4.97 -4.56
N SER A 292 13.62 -5.48 -4.52
CA SER A 292 13.06 -6.07 -3.30
C SER A 292 12.20 -7.29 -3.64
N GLY A 293 12.40 -8.40 -2.94
CA GLY A 293 11.68 -9.65 -3.12
C GLY A 293 12.59 -10.82 -3.51
N PHE A 294 12.07 -11.76 -4.30
CA PHE A 294 12.77 -12.98 -4.72
C PHE A 294 13.66 -12.73 -5.94
N ALA A 295 14.79 -12.07 -5.73
CA ALA A 295 15.77 -11.76 -6.78
C ALA A 295 17.10 -12.49 -6.60
N GLY A 296 17.21 -13.40 -5.64
CA GLY A 296 18.44 -14.11 -5.32
C GLY A 296 18.99 -14.97 -6.47
N GLY A 297 20.32 -15.01 -6.59
CA GLY A 297 21.01 -15.73 -7.66
C GLY A 297 20.86 -15.09 -9.04
N ARG A 298 20.23 -13.92 -9.14
CA ARG A 298 20.07 -13.15 -10.39
C ARG A 298 20.94 -11.91 -10.39
N THR A 299 21.29 -11.48 -11.58
CA THR A 299 21.90 -10.17 -11.80
C THR A 299 20.83 -9.22 -12.33
N VAL A 300 20.41 -8.27 -11.49
CA VAL A 300 19.39 -7.26 -11.83
C VAL A 300 20.13 -5.99 -12.24
N LYS A 301 20.07 -5.65 -13.52
CA LYS A 301 20.64 -4.41 -14.05
C LYS A 301 19.61 -3.30 -13.95
N VAL A 302 19.93 -2.25 -13.21
CA VAL A 302 19.06 -1.09 -12.97
C VAL A 302 19.79 0.17 -13.40
N GLY A 303 19.54 0.63 -14.62
CA GLY A 303 20.35 1.68 -15.26
C GLY A 303 21.81 1.25 -15.38
N GLN A 304 22.72 1.98 -14.75
CA GLN A 304 24.15 1.66 -14.71
C GLN A 304 24.55 0.84 -13.47
N VAL A 305 23.64 0.64 -12.53
CA VAL A 305 23.88 -0.15 -11.32
C VAL A 305 23.55 -1.61 -11.59
N THR A 306 24.38 -2.50 -11.08
CA THR A 306 24.13 -3.94 -11.09
C THR A 306 23.94 -4.42 -9.67
N LEU A 307 22.77 -5.02 -9.38
CA LEU A 307 22.43 -5.59 -8.09
C LEU A 307 22.41 -7.12 -8.22
N ALA A 308 23.18 -7.80 -7.38
CA ALA A 308 23.30 -9.26 -7.40
C ALA A 308 23.06 -9.82 -5.99
N PRO A 309 21.77 -9.95 -5.53
CA PRO A 309 21.47 -10.50 -4.23
C PRO A 309 21.93 -11.96 -4.13
N ALA A 310 22.76 -12.28 -3.12
CA ALA A 310 23.15 -13.65 -2.84
C ALA A 310 22.02 -14.42 -2.10
N SER A 311 21.25 -13.72 -1.25
CA SER A 311 20.11 -14.32 -0.58
C SER A 311 18.94 -14.50 -1.53
N PRO A 312 18.20 -15.60 -1.47
CA PRO A 312 17.03 -15.85 -2.32
C PRO A 312 16.00 -14.73 -2.24
N TYR A 313 15.83 -14.14 -1.06
CA TYR A 313 14.91 -13.04 -0.79
C TYR A 313 15.66 -11.90 -0.09
N ALA A 314 15.62 -10.73 -0.68
CA ALA A 314 16.37 -9.55 -0.21
C ALA A 314 15.71 -8.25 -0.65
N SER A 315 16.07 -7.17 0.05
CA SER A 315 15.74 -5.79 -0.31
C SER A 315 17.04 -4.98 -0.31
N ILE A 316 17.40 -4.42 -1.45
CA ILE A 316 18.64 -3.67 -1.65
C ILE A 316 18.32 -2.35 -2.35
N PHE A 317 18.71 -1.23 -1.73
CA PHE A 317 18.53 0.10 -2.29
C PHE A 317 19.80 0.91 -2.24
N LEU A 318 20.11 1.55 -3.34
CA LEU A 318 21.15 2.55 -3.48
C LEU A 318 20.52 3.89 -3.81
N THR A 319 20.77 4.92 -3.00
CA THR A 319 20.17 6.24 -3.18
C THR A 319 21.19 7.36 -3.02
N SER A 320 21.07 8.40 -3.83
CA SER A 320 21.90 9.59 -3.75
C SER A 320 21.77 10.29 -2.39
N LEU A 321 22.91 10.69 -1.79
CA LEU A 321 22.93 11.51 -0.58
C LEU A 321 22.87 13.00 -0.88
N GLU A 322 23.10 13.41 -2.12
CA GLU A 322 23.01 14.81 -2.50
C GLU A 322 21.58 15.32 -2.36
N ARG A 323 21.45 16.54 -1.83
CA ARG A 323 20.13 17.15 -1.63
C ARG A 323 19.62 17.74 -2.95
N ALA A 324 18.31 17.78 -3.08
CA ALA A 324 17.66 18.70 -4.02
C ALA A 324 17.76 20.12 -3.44
N GLU A 325 18.17 21.08 -4.24
CA GLU A 325 18.19 22.49 -3.87
C GLU A 325 17.05 23.20 -4.58
N GLY A 326 16.12 23.76 -3.81
CA GLY A 326 14.91 24.40 -4.35
C GLY A 326 14.07 23.42 -5.17
N ASN A 327 13.80 23.75 -6.43
CA ASN A 327 13.08 22.89 -7.37
C ASN A 327 13.98 21.96 -8.20
N THR A 328 15.26 21.86 -7.85
CA THR A 328 16.21 21.02 -8.57
C THR A 328 16.09 19.58 -8.08
N PRO A 329 15.89 18.60 -8.95
CA PRO A 329 15.92 17.19 -8.57
C PRO A 329 17.23 16.81 -7.90
N ARG A 330 17.19 15.79 -7.02
CA ARG A 330 18.42 15.19 -6.47
C ARG A 330 19.33 14.71 -7.60
N SER A 331 20.64 14.72 -7.34
CA SER A 331 21.61 14.31 -8.33
C SER A 331 21.37 12.88 -8.80
N ASP A 332 21.53 12.68 -10.11
CA ASP A 332 21.57 11.34 -10.72
C ASP A 332 22.70 10.52 -10.07
N LEU A 333 22.43 9.28 -9.72
CA LEU A 333 23.42 8.36 -9.14
C LEU A 333 24.66 8.19 -10.03
N ASN A 334 24.53 8.39 -11.34
CA ASN A 334 25.67 8.36 -12.26
C ASN A 334 26.61 9.57 -12.10
N ARG A 335 26.18 10.62 -11.41
CA ARG A 335 26.90 11.87 -11.22
C ARG A 335 27.10 12.26 -9.77
N CYS A 336 26.45 11.55 -8.83
CA CYS A 336 26.56 11.88 -7.42
C CYS A 336 27.93 11.50 -6.87
N ARG A 337 28.41 12.29 -5.89
CA ARG A 337 29.69 12.07 -5.20
C ARG A 337 29.57 11.11 -4.02
N SER A 338 28.35 10.90 -3.54
CA SER A 338 28.07 10.03 -2.41
C SER A 338 26.69 9.41 -2.52
N ALA A 339 26.58 8.15 -2.10
CA ALA A 339 25.33 7.41 -2.09
C ALA A 339 25.20 6.60 -0.79
N LEU A 340 23.95 6.33 -0.41
CA LEU A 340 23.60 5.45 0.69
C LEU A 340 23.18 4.10 0.14
N LEU A 341 23.82 3.04 0.61
CA LEU A 341 23.38 1.66 0.39
C LEU A 341 22.65 1.17 1.63
N THR A 342 21.45 0.63 1.44
CA THR A 342 20.78 -0.20 2.43
C THR A 342 20.56 -1.59 1.84
N ALA A 343 20.85 -2.61 2.62
CA ALA A 343 20.61 -3.98 2.22
C ALA A 343 20.09 -4.76 3.43
N VAL A 344 18.94 -5.40 3.27
CA VAL A 344 18.37 -6.31 4.24
C VAL A 344 18.03 -7.63 3.54
N ALA A 345 18.38 -8.73 4.18
CA ALA A 345 18.10 -10.04 3.65
C ALA A 345 17.83 -11.02 4.78
N ARG A 346 17.04 -12.04 4.49
CA ARG A 346 16.93 -13.17 5.38
C ARG A 346 18.05 -14.16 5.08
N SER A 347 18.93 -14.39 6.06
CA SER A 347 19.86 -15.51 6.07
C SER A 347 19.34 -16.60 6.97
N CYS A 348 19.39 -17.87 6.53
CA CYS A 348 19.13 -19.02 7.39
C CYS A 348 20.17 -19.17 8.50
N ASN A 349 21.30 -18.49 8.39
CA ASN A 349 22.38 -18.45 9.37
C ASN A 349 22.57 -17.00 9.81
N SER A 350 21.98 -16.66 10.93
CA SER A 350 22.17 -15.46 11.73
C SER A 350 23.31 -14.52 11.28
N GLY A 351 22.99 -13.43 10.60
CA GLY A 351 23.96 -12.37 10.29
C GLY A 351 23.49 -11.43 9.20
N PHE A 352 23.84 -10.16 9.34
CA PHE A 352 23.77 -9.20 8.25
C PHE A 352 24.73 -9.64 7.15
N THR A 353 24.22 -9.84 5.96
CA THR A 353 25.09 -10.08 4.80
C THR A 353 25.48 -8.73 4.23
N THR A 354 26.76 -8.40 4.26
CA THR A 354 27.29 -7.23 3.57
C THR A 354 27.34 -7.57 2.07
N TYR A 355 26.72 -6.76 1.25
CA TYR A 355 26.81 -6.88 -0.20
C TYR A 355 27.98 -6.00 -0.69
N ALA A 356 28.85 -6.58 -1.51
CA ALA A 356 29.88 -5.81 -2.19
C ALA A 356 29.23 -5.05 -3.35
N ILE A 357 29.51 -3.76 -3.45
CA ILE A 357 29.21 -2.97 -4.64
C ILE A 357 30.48 -3.03 -5.50
N ASP A 358 30.40 -3.72 -6.64
CA ASP A 358 31.42 -3.63 -7.66
C ASP A 358 31.01 -2.53 -8.64
N GLY A 359 31.62 -1.39 -8.50
CA GLY A 359 31.39 -0.22 -9.35
C GLY A 359 32.01 1.04 -8.73
N ARG A 360 32.73 1.78 -9.56
CA ARG A 360 33.14 3.14 -9.19
C ARG A 360 31.90 4.02 -9.15
N ILE A 361 31.56 4.56 -7.98
CA ILE A 361 30.59 5.64 -7.80
C ILE A 361 31.19 6.92 -8.38
#